data_21f9ae2741aa6a0baedc9c1494dcb229
#
_entry.id   21f9ae2741aa6a0baedc9c1494dcb229
#
_cell.length_a   1.000
_cell.length_b   1.000
_cell.length_c   1.000
_cell.angle_alpha   90.00
_cell.angle_beta   90.00
_cell.angle_gamma   90.00
#
_symmetry.space_group_name_H-M   'P 1'
#
loop_
_entity.id
_entity.type
_entity.pdbx_description
1 polymer ?
#
loop_
_entity_poly.entity_id
_entity_poly.type
_entity_poly.pdbx_seq_one_letter_code
_entity_poly.pdbx_strand_id
1 'polypeptide(L)'
;MTGDLFINGKDAYTTWGVNMGDGFLDAIDGFLSMKSFIENDSRMEHGKRMILSNPKVASREITLRFTLKGDSQEDYRAKRNAFEEELYKGSVNVRVPVLGEQVYKLVYLGKSVSYGMNTARTLCTISAKFDEPNPMDRTV
;
A
#
# COMPACT_ATOMS: atom_id res chain seq x y z
N MET A 1 10.72 4.07 12.19
CA MET A 1 11.50 3.40 13.24
C MET A 1 11.90 2.01 12.77
N THR A 2 13.02 1.54 13.22
CA THR A 2 13.53 0.23 12.84
C THR A 2 12.54 -0.86 13.23
N GLY A 3 12.24 -1.77 12.31
CA GLY A 3 11.37 -2.90 12.55
C GLY A 3 9.87 -2.63 12.42
N ASP A 4 9.46 -1.40 12.09
CA ASP A 4 8.04 -1.06 11.97
C ASP A 4 7.46 -1.37 10.59
N LEU A 5 8.29 -1.30 9.55
CA LEU A 5 7.86 -1.46 8.17
C LEU A 5 8.95 -2.15 7.36
N PHE A 6 8.56 -3.20 6.63
CA PHE A 6 9.45 -3.90 5.72
C PHE A 6 8.90 -3.82 4.30
N ILE A 7 9.77 -3.50 3.36
CA ILE A 7 9.43 -3.42 1.94
C ILE A 7 10.39 -4.34 1.18
N ASN A 8 9.84 -5.32 0.46
CA ASN A 8 10.60 -6.32 -0.29
C ASN A 8 11.64 -7.04 0.58
N GLY A 9 11.27 -7.31 1.84
CA GLY A 9 12.13 -8.01 2.79
C GLY A 9 13.19 -7.15 3.45
N LYS A 10 13.22 -5.86 3.18
CA LYS A 10 14.19 -4.92 3.74
C LYS A 10 13.52 -3.98 4.72
N ASP A 11 14.18 -3.70 5.85
CA ASP A 11 13.70 -2.72 6.81
C ASP A 11 13.68 -1.34 6.15
N ALA A 12 12.51 -0.72 6.07
CA ALA A 12 12.35 0.54 5.34
C ALA A 12 13.13 1.68 5.99
N TYR A 13 13.17 1.71 7.33
CA TYR A 13 13.88 2.78 8.03
C TYR A 13 15.39 2.69 7.87
N THR A 14 15.98 1.51 8.08
CA THR A 14 17.44 1.36 7.98
C THR A 14 17.93 1.43 6.53
N THR A 15 17.11 0.99 5.57
CA THR A 15 17.50 0.97 4.15
C THR A 15 17.31 2.33 3.47
N TRP A 16 16.16 2.98 3.72
CA TRP A 16 15.79 4.22 3.00
C TRP A 16 15.39 5.38 3.91
N GLY A 17 15.43 5.20 5.22
CA GLY A 17 14.92 6.22 6.14
C GLY A 17 13.41 6.42 6.05
N VAL A 18 12.68 5.40 5.62
CA VAL A 18 11.24 5.46 5.35
C VAL A 18 10.45 4.98 6.56
N ASN A 19 9.45 5.76 6.94
CA ASN A 19 8.48 5.42 7.98
C ASN A 19 7.07 5.46 7.40
N MET A 20 6.15 4.82 8.10
CA MET A 20 4.73 4.93 7.79
C MET A 20 4.24 6.35 8.06
N GLY A 21 3.58 6.96 7.09
CA GLY A 21 2.98 8.28 7.23
C GLY A 21 1.57 8.22 7.81
N ASP A 22 0.90 9.37 7.82
CA ASP A 22 -0.46 9.50 8.35
C ASP A 22 -1.43 8.59 7.60
N GLY A 23 -2.24 7.84 8.34
CA GLY A 23 -3.26 6.97 7.77
C GLY A 23 -2.74 5.72 7.08
N PHE A 24 -1.44 5.42 7.18
CA PHE A 24 -0.86 4.24 6.52
C PHE A 24 -1.53 2.95 7.01
N LEU A 25 -1.64 2.77 8.31
CA LEU A 25 -2.23 1.55 8.88
C LEU A 25 -3.69 1.40 8.49
N ASP A 26 -4.45 2.49 8.54
CA ASP A 26 -5.86 2.45 8.14
C ASP A 26 -6.03 2.10 6.67
N ALA A 27 -5.16 2.60 5.81
CA ALA A 27 -5.21 2.34 4.39
C ALA A 27 -4.88 0.87 4.08
N ILE A 28 -3.84 0.32 4.69
CA ILE A 28 -3.39 -1.04 4.38
C ILE A 28 -4.24 -2.11 5.07
N ASP A 29 -4.81 -1.79 6.23
CA ASP A 29 -5.59 -2.72 7.06
C ASP A 29 -7.10 -2.59 6.81
N GLY A 30 -7.54 -1.78 5.86
CA GLY A 30 -8.95 -1.58 5.56
C GLY A 30 -9.65 -2.85 5.09
N PHE A 31 -10.98 -2.86 5.23
CA PHE A 31 -11.78 -4.00 4.79
C PHE A 31 -11.79 -4.12 3.28
N LEU A 32 -11.91 -5.35 2.81
CA LEU A 32 -11.86 -5.67 1.39
C LEU A 32 -13.24 -5.52 0.77
N SER A 33 -13.26 -5.21 -0.53
CA SER A 33 -14.48 -5.18 -1.31
C SER A 33 -14.69 -6.53 -1.99
N MET A 34 -15.93 -6.85 -2.25
CA MET A 34 -16.30 -8.08 -2.95
C MET A 34 -16.49 -7.79 -4.43
N LYS A 35 -16.20 -8.80 -5.26
CA LYS A 35 -16.61 -8.76 -6.66
C LYS A 35 -18.12 -8.74 -6.75
N SER A 36 -18.65 -8.14 -7.82
CA SER A 36 -20.09 -8.06 -8.03
C SER A 36 -20.73 -9.43 -8.05
N PHE A 37 -21.85 -9.56 -7.33
CA PHE A 37 -22.67 -10.77 -7.36
C PHE A 37 -23.60 -10.72 -8.56
N ILE A 38 -24.06 -11.90 -8.98
CA ILE A 38 -25.10 -12.00 -9.99
C ILE A 38 -26.42 -11.58 -9.36
N GLU A 39 -27.11 -10.63 -9.97
CA GLU A 39 -28.40 -10.13 -9.50
C GLU A 39 -29.51 -10.63 -10.41
N ASN A 40 -30.66 -10.97 -9.82
CA ASN A 40 -31.85 -11.30 -10.54
C ASN A 40 -32.99 -10.44 -9.99
N ASP A 41 -33.44 -9.47 -10.81
CA ASP A 41 -34.48 -8.51 -10.44
C ASP A 41 -35.70 -8.73 -11.33
N SER A 42 -36.72 -9.38 -10.77
CA SER A 42 -37.94 -9.73 -11.48
C SER A 42 -39.10 -8.87 -11.00
N ARG A 43 -39.94 -8.39 -11.96
CA ARG A 43 -41.16 -7.65 -11.64
C ARG A 43 -42.20 -8.50 -10.88
N MET A 44 -42.06 -9.81 -10.96
CA MET A 44 -42.97 -10.73 -10.28
C MET A 44 -42.61 -10.95 -8.81
N GLU A 45 -41.50 -10.42 -8.36
CA GLU A 45 -41.02 -10.57 -7.00
C GLU A 45 -40.77 -9.22 -6.35
N HIS A 46 -40.91 -9.18 -5.03
CA HIS A 46 -40.49 -8.01 -4.25
C HIS A 46 -38.95 -8.00 -4.10
N GLY A 47 -38.33 -6.85 -4.37
CA GLY A 47 -36.90 -6.72 -4.28
C GLY A 47 -36.19 -7.46 -5.40
N LYS A 48 -34.99 -7.95 -5.12
CA LYS A 48 -34.17 -8.68 -6.09
C LYS A 48 -33.47 -9.85 -5.42
N ARG A 49 -33.10 -10.83 -6.23
CA ARG A 49 -32.29 -11.95 -5.77
C ARG A 49 -30.82 -11.70 -6.04
N MET A 50 -29.98 -12.08 -5.08
CA MET A 50 -28.55 -12.10 -5.23
C MET A 50 -28.07 -13.54 -5.25
N ILE A 51 -27.30 -13.92 -6.26
CA ILE A 51 -26.72 -15.26 -6.33
C ILE A 51 -25.39 -15.19 -5.57
N LEU A 52 -25.34 -15.86 -4.42
CA LEU A 52 -24.21 -15.81 -3.50
C LEU A 52 -23.29 -17.00 -3.62
N SER A 53 -23.46 -17.84 -4.65
CA SER A 53 -22.55 -18.96 -4.87
C SER A 53 -21.18 -18.46 -5.26
N ASN A 54 -20.15 -19.02 -4.62
CA ASN A 54 -18.76 -18.73 -4.94
C ASN A 54 -18.38 -17.23 -4.82
N PRO A 55 -18.62 -16.59 -3.66
CA PRO A 55 -18.25 -15.19 -3.48
C PRO A 55 -16.72 -15.00 -3.57
N LYS A 56 -16.28 -13.93 -4.22
CA LYS A 56 -14.88 -13.62 -4.43
C LYS A 56 -14.55 -12.20 -3.98
N VAL A 57 -13.35 -12.03 -3.45
CA VAL A 57 -12.85 -10.73 -3.05
C VAL A 57 -12.28 -10.01 -4.28
N ALA A 58 -12.61 -8.73 -4.42
CA ALA A 58 -12.08 -7.90 -5.50
C ALA A 58 -10.65 -7.46 -5.20
N SER A 59 -9.89 -7.12 -6.26
CA SER A 59 -8.65 -6.36 -6.09
C SER A 59 -8.96 -5.00 -5.47
N ARG A 60 -7.95 -4.34 -4.91
CA ARG A 60 -8.15 -3.02 -4.33
C ARG A 60 -7.00 -2.08 -4.68
N GLU A 61 -7.35 -0.81 -4.82
CA GLU A 61 -6.37 0.26 -4.90
C GLU A 61 -6.33 0.96 -3.54
N ILE A 62 -5.13 1.19 -3.04
CA ILE A 62 -4.93 1.89 -1.77
C ILE A 62 -3.92 3.01 -1.97
N THR A 63 -4.07 4.07 -1.19
CA THR A 63 -3.11 5.17 -1.17
C THR A 63 -2.28 5.04 0.11
N LEU A 64 -0.98 4.87 -0.02
CA LEU A 64 -0.07 4.78 1.10
C LEU A 64 0.76 6.05 1.21
N ARG A 65 0.90 6.53 2.43
CA ARG A 65 1.73 7.70 2.73
C ARG A 65 2.96 7.26 3.49
N PHE A 66 4.09 7.77 3.03
CA PHE A 66 5.39 7.50 3.65
C PHE A 66 6.04 8.80 4.05
N THR A 67 6.83 8.75 5.10
CA THR A 67 7.77 9.83 5.43
C THR A 67 9.18 9.29 5.24
N LEU A 68 10.04 10.09 4.64
CA LEU A 68 11.41 9.71 4.36
C LEU A 68 12.34 10.78 4.93
N LYS A 69 13.32 10.35 5.72
CA LYS A 69 14.25 11.25 6.40
C LYS A 69 15.69 10.83 6.15
N GLY A 70 16.53 11.81 5.85
CA GLY A 70 17.99 11.64 5.76
C GLY A 70 18.69 12.44 6.85
N ASP A 71 19.93 12.07 7.15
CA ASP A 71 20.75 12.75 8.15
C ASP A 71 21.38 14.03 7.60
N SER A 72 21.50 14.14 6.29
CA SER A 72 22.03 15.30 5.59
C SER A 72 21.31 15.43 4.26
N GLN A 73 21.55 16.53 3.53
CA GLN A 73 20.96 16.71 2.19
C GLN A 73 21.46 15.63 1.22
N GLU A 74 22.71 15.26 1.29
CA GLU A 74 23.27 14.20 0.45
C GLU A 74 22.70 12.84 0.81
N ASP A 75 22.60 12.53 2.10
CA ASP A 75 22.02 11.29 2.59
C ASP A 75 20.55 11.18 2.20
N TYR A 76 19.79 12.26 2.39
CA TYR A 76 18.41 12.33 1.98
C TYR A 76 18.23 12.05 0.48
N ARG A 77 19.05 12.70 -0.35
CA ARG A 77 18.95 12.53 -1.81
C ARG A 77 19.25 11.09 -2.22
N ALA A 78 20.26 10.49 -1.62
CA ALA A 78 20.62 9.10 -1.91
C ALA A 78 19.49 8.13 -1.50
N LYS A 79 18.94 8.33 -0.31
CA LYS A 79 17.83 7.49 0.19
C LYS A 79 16.56 7.66 -0.64
N ARG A 80 16.23 8.90 -0.97
CA ARG A 80 15.04 9.20 -1.79
C ARG A 80 15.16 8.54 -3.16
N ASN A 81 16.30 8.65 -3.81
CA ASN A 81 16.50 8.05 -5.13
C ASN A 81 16.47 6.53 -5.07
N ALA A 82 17.07 5.93 -4.04
CA ALA A 82 17.06 4.49 -3.85
C ALA A 82 15.65 3.95 -3.61
N PHE A 83 14.85 4.67 -2.82
CA PHE A 83 13.46 4.28 -2.56
C PHE A 83 12.62 4.38 -3.83
N GLU A 84 12.80 5.44 -4.62
CA GLU A 84 12.12 5.60 -5.90
C GLU A 84 12.44 4.44 -6.85
N GLU A 85 13.71 4.04 -6.94
CA GLU A 85 14.12 2.89 -7.75
C GLU A 85 13.47 1.59 -7.28
N GLU A 86 13.33 1.42 -5.97
CA GLU A 86 12.67 0.24 -5.42
C GLU A 86 11.20 0.19 -5.83
N LEU A 87 10.51 1.35 -5.81
CA LEU A 87 9.12 1.43 -6.27
C LEU A 87 9.01 1.14 -7.77
N TYR A 88 9.97 1.56 -8.56
CA TYR A 88 9.97 1.38 -10.01
C TYR A 88 10.12 -0.09 -10.44
N LYS A 89 10.50 -0.97 -9.54
CA LYS A 89 10.47 -2.41 -9.83
C LYS A 89 9.05 -2.92 -10.06
N GLY A 90 8.05 -2.15 -9.66
CA GLY A 90 6.64 -2.47 -9.83
C GLY A 90 6.07 -3.30 -8.70
N SER A 91 6.74 -4.36 -8.31
CA SER A 91 6.30 -5.23 -7.21
C SER A 91 6.82 -4.69 -5.89
N VAL A 92 5.90 -4.39 -4.98
CA VAL A 92 6.21 -3.83 -3.66
C VAL A 92 5.53 -4.71 -2.61
N ASN A 93 6.30 -5.59 -1.99
CA ASN A 93 5.79 -6.48 -0.96
C ASN A 93 6.00 -5.82 0.40
N VAL A 94 4.90 -5.52 1.09
CA VAL A 94 4.90 -4.76 2.33
C VAL A 94 4.54 -5.66 3.50
N ARG A 95 5.34 -5.64 4.54
CA ARG A 95 5.04 -6.32 5.80
C ARG A 95 5.08 -5.29 6.93
N VAL A 96 4.02 -5.28 7.73
CA VAL A 96 3.91 -4.39 8.89
C VAL A 96 3.79 -5.29 10.13
N PRO A 97 4.85 -5.47 10.91
CA PRO A 97 4.85 -6.42 12.03
C PRO A 97 3.75 -6.20 13.06
N VAL A 98 3.34 -4.94 13.28
CA VAL A 98 2.26 -4.64 14.22
C VAL A 98 0.91 -5.20 13.77
N LEU A 99 0.72 -5.44 12.47
CA LEU A 99 -0.50 -6.02 11.90
C LEU A 99 -0.42 -7.54 11.74
N GLY A 100 0.77 -8.13 11.88
CA GLY A 100 0.98 -9.57 11.75
C GLY A 100 2.11 -9.90 10.79
N GLU A 101 2.23 -11.19 10.46
CA GLU A 101 3.30 -11.69 9.60
C GLU A 101 2.93 -11.71 8.11
N GLN A 102 1.68 -11.42 7.77
CA GLN A 102 1.24 -11.43 6.38
C GLN A 102 1.98 -10.38 5.55
N VAL A 103 2.21 -10.72 4.28
CA VAL A 103 2.87 -9.83 3.32
C VAL A 103 1.83 -9.32 2.33
N TYR A 104 1.67 -8.02 2.27
CA TYR A 104 0.77 -7.37 1.32
C TYR A 104 1.50 -7.25 -0.02
N LYS A 105 1.05 -7.99 -1.03
CA LYS A 105 1.66 -8.01 -2.35
C LYS A 105 1.05 -6.93 -3.21
N LEU A 106 1.74 -5.81 -3.28
CA LEU A 106 1.26 -4.59 -3.94
C LEU A 106 2.01 -4.34 -5.23
N VAL A 107 1.37 -3.58 -6.12
CA VAL A 107 1.98 -3.09 -7.35
C VAL A 107 1.97 -1.57 -7.32
N TYR A 108 3.12 -0.96 -7.55
CA TYR A 108 3.23 0.49 -7.62
C TYR A 108 2.64 0.98 -8.94
N LEU A 109 1.61 1.81 -8.85
CA LEU A 109 0.91 2.29 -10.06
C LEU A 109 1.53 3.54 -10.65
N GLY A 110 2.27 4.31 -9.86
CA GLY A 110 2.84 5.58 -10.31
C GLY A 110 1.81 6.64 -10.62
N LYS A 111 0.60 6.51 -10.06
CA LYS A 111 -0.51 7.46 -10.25
C LYS A 111 -0.77 8.22 -8.97
N SER A 112 -1.27 9.44 -9.11
CA SER A 112 -1.67 10.28 -7.97
C SER A 112 -0.57 10.40 -6.93
N VAL A 113 0.68 10.50 -7.40
CA VAL A 113 1.84 10.64 -6.51
C VAL A 113 1.93 12.07 -6.03
N SER A 114 1.98 12.23 -4.71
CA SER A 114 2.17 13.53 -4.07
C SER A 114 3.51 13.50 -3.34
N TYR A 115 4.27 14.57 -3.48
CA TYR A 115 5.61 14.67 -2.89
C TYR A 115 5.81 16.06 -2.32
N GLY A 116 6.13 16.15 -1.04
CA GLY A 116 6.41 17.41 -0.38
C GLY A 116 7.68 17.31 0.45
N MET A 117 8.60 18.24 0.24
CA MET A 117 9.90 18.25 0.90
C MET A 117 9.99 19.46 1.83
N ASN A 118 10.65 19.29 2.98
CA ASN A 118 10.86 20.41 3.90
C ASN A 118 11.94 21.38 3.36
N THR A 119 12.04 22.55 4.00
CA THR A 119 12.99 23.60 3.57
C THR A 119 14.43 23.17 3.70
N ALA A 120 14.74 22.36 4.73
CA ALA A 120 16.09 21.86 4.96
C ALA A 120 16.52 20.77 3.96
N ARG A 121 15.58 20.21 3.19
CA ARG A 121 15.81 19.15 2.19
C ARG A 121 16.37 17.88 2.82
N THR A 122 15.84 17.53 3.99
CA THR A 122 16.23 16.32 4.72
C THR A 122 15.05 15.42 5.04
N LEU A 123 13.83 15.88 4.77
CA LEU A 123 12.60 15.16 5.09
C LEU A 123 11.58 15.39 3.98
N CYS A 124 10.85 14.35 3.62
CA CYS A 124 9.72 14.48 2.70
C CYS A 124 8.56 13.59 3.13
N THR A 125 7.38 13.92 2.59
CA THR A 125 6.19 13.09 2.65
C THR A 125 5.85 12.65 1.24
N ILE A 126 5.61 11.36 1.05
CA ILE A 126 5.27 10.78 -0.24
C ILE A 126 3.92 10.07 -0.09
N SER A 127 3.02 10.33 -1.03
CA SER A 127 1.73 9.65 -1.10
C SER A 127 1.59 9.06 -2.49
N ALA A 128 1.29 7.78 -2.60
CA ALA A 128 1.19 7.11 -3.88
C ALA A 128 0.13 6.01 -3.83
N LYS A 129 -0.44 5.71 -5.00
CA LYS A 129 -1.40 4.61 -5.14
C LYS A 129 -0.71 3.32 -5.48
N PHE A 130 -1.21 2.27 -4.83
CA PHE A 130 -0.78 0.90 -5.06
C PHE A 130 -2.01 0.05 -5.33
N ASP A 131 -1.84 -1.00 -6.13
CA ASP A 131 -2.87 -2.00 -6.36
C ASP A 131 -2.51 -3.29 -5.65
N GLU A 132 -3.49 -3.89 -4.97
CA GLU A 132 -3.35 -5.25 -4.43
C GLU A 132 -4.21 -6.16 -5.29
N PRO A 133 -3.62 -6.83 -6.30
CA PRO A 133 -4.40 -7.60 -7.27
C PRO A 133 -5.15 -8.77 -6.65
N ASN A 134 -4.56 -9.41 -5.65
CA ASN A 134 -5.20 -10.53 -4.96
C ASN A 134 -5.06 -10.36 -3.44
N PRO A 135 -6.03 -9.69 -2.78
CA PRO A 135 -5.94 -9.46 -1.34
C PRO A 135 -6.00 -10.74 -0.48
N MET A 136 -6.39 -11.87 -1.07
CA MET A 136 -6.42 -13.13 -0.34
C MET A 136 -5.05 -13.83 -0.34
N ASP A 137 -4.12 -13.41 -1.18
CA ASP A 137 -2.76 -13.93 -1.23
C ASP A 137 -1.82 -13.01 -0.46
N ARG A 138 -1.69 -13.27 0.83
CA ARG A 138 -0.80 -12.53 1.73
C ARG A 138 0.19 -13.47 2.40
N THR A 139 0.61 -14.48 1.66
CA THR A 139 1.56 -15.47 2.17
C THR A 139 2.95 -14.85 2.34
N VAL A 140 3.62 -15.31 3.37
CA VAL A 140 4.97 -14.86 3.72
C VAL A 140 5.99 -15.31 2.68
#